data_b3d23266853a6d9b452951826307b61a
#
_entry.id   b3d23266853a6d9b452951826307b61a
#
_cell.length_a   1.000
_cell.length_b   1.000
_cell.length_c   1.000
_cell.angle_alpha   90.00
_cell.angle_beta   90.00
_cell.angle_gamma   90.00
#
_symmetry.space_group_name_H-M   'P 1'
#
loop_
_entity.id
_entity.type
_entity.pdbx_description
1 polymer ?
#
loop_
_entity_poly.entity_id
_entity_poly.type
_entity_poly.pdbx_seq_one_letter_code
_entity_poly.pdbx_strand_id
1 'polypeptide(L)'
;MDTQDRGQPVVILALVALSLLLFWLLVADRASTSAQPNTATAAVGQAQDTIEWKLVTTWPKNLPGLSSHAANFSRLVDEMSRGRLKVKVYGAGELVPALGVFDAVSSGSVEVGHGAAYYWKGKIPAAQFFTSVPFGLNAQEMNGWLH
;
A
#
# COMPACT_ATOMS: atom_id res chain seq x y z
N MET A 1 72.28 -35.77 -38.57
CA MET A 1 71.05 -35.25 -39.18
C MET A 1 69.91 -35.91 -38.45
N ASP A 2 69.32 -35.19 -37.50
CA ASP A 2 67.96 -35.32 -37.03
C ASP A 2 67.79 -34.52 -35.76
N THR A 3 67.65 -33.20 -35.87
CA THR A 3 67.34 -32.29 -34.75
C THR A 3 65.94 -31.71 -34.84
N GLN A 4 65.10 -32.21 -35.80
CA GLN A 4 63.81 -31.60 -36.09
C GLN A 4 62.60 -32.31 -35.45
N ASP A 5 62.81 -33.47 -34.80
CA ASP A 5 61.68 -34.29 -34.32
C ASP A 5 61.46 -34.22 -32.79
N ARG A 6 62.32 -33.51 -32.08
CA ARG A 6 62.16 -33.38 -30.62
C ARG A 6 61.28 -32.18 -30.11
N GLY A 7 60.99 -31.24 -31.04
CA GLY A 7 60.20 -30.05 -30.70
C GLY A 7 58.68 -30.25 -30.81
N GLN A 8 58.25 -31.12 -31.71
CA GLN A 8 56.82 -31.33 -31.97
C GLN A 8 56.01 -31.86 -30.78
N PRO A 9 56.48 -32.88 -30.02
CA PRO A 9 55.70 -33.37 -28.90
C PRO A 9 55.60 -32.35 -27.72
N VAL A 10 56.61 -31.49 -27.58
CA VAL A 10 56.61 -30.44 -26.53
C VAL A 10 55.58 -29.35 -26.88
N VAL A 11 55.49 -28.95 -28.12
CA VAL A 11 54.49 -27.94 -28.57
C VAL A 11 53.07 -28.48 -28.46
N ILE A 12 52.86 -29.75 -28.82
CA ILE A 12 51.55 -30.40 -28.70
C ILE A 12 51.14 -30.49 -27.22
N LEU A 13 52.04 -30.89 -26.32
CA LEU A 13 51.78 -30.94 -24.88
C LEU A 13 51.48 -29.56 -24.31
N ALA A 14 52.17 -28.52 -24.75
CA ALA A 14 51.92 -27.15 -24.32
C ALA A 14 50.53 -26.64 -24.78
N LEU A 15 50.14 -26.96 -26.02
CA LEU A 15 48.81 -26.58 -26.53
C LEU A 15 47.67 -27.33 -25.83
N VAL A 16 47.86 -28.62 -25.54
CA VAL A 16 46.90 -29.43 -24.78
C VAL A 16 46.78 -28.88 -23.35
N ALA A 17 47.89 -28.57 -22.68
CA ALA A 17 47.87 -27.99 -21.36
C ALA A 17 47.15 -26.61 -21.32
N LEU A 18 47.42 -25.79 -22.35
CA LEU A 18 46.77 -24.48 -22.48
C LEU A 18 45.27 -24.62 -22.72
N SER A 19 44.85 -25.58 -23.56
CA SER A 19 43.42 -25.82 -23.82
C SER A 19 42.68 -26.35 -22.61
N LEU A 20 43.30 -27.21 -21.79
CA LEU A 20 42.76 -27.71 -20.55
C LEU A 20 42.65 -26.61 -19.51
N LEU A 21 43.61 -25.72 -19.45
CA LEU A 21 43.60 -24.57 -18.54
C LEU A 21 42.50 -23.58 -18.89
N LEU A 22 42.32 -23.29 -20.17
CA LEU A 22 41.23 -22.43 -20.65
C LEU A 22 39.86 -23.07 -20.41
N PHE A 23 39.74 -24.38 -20.64
CA PHE A 23 38.51 -25.12 -20.35
C PHE A 23 38.20 -25.09 -18.85
N TRP A 24 39.22 -25.26 -18.00
CA TRP A 24 39.04 -25.22 -16.54
C TRP A 24 38.63 -23.82 -16.08
N LEU A 25 39.22 -22.75 -16.63
CA LEU A 25 38.81 -21.38 -16.35
C LEU A 25 37.36 -21.11 -16.76
N LEU A 26 36.94 -21.58 -17.94
CA LEU A 26 35.57 -21.43 -18.41
C LEU A 26 34.54 -22.21 -17.54
N VAL A 27 34.93 -23.37 -17.05
CA VAL A 27 34.09 -24.18 -16.14
C VAL A 27 34.07 -23.60 -14.74
N ALA A 28 35.19 -23.09 -14.25
CA ALA A 28 35.29 -22.46 -12.95
C ALA A 28 34.45 -21.15 -12.88
N ASP A 29 34.46 -20.39 -13.96
CA ASP A 29 33.62 -19.16 -14.05
C ASP A 29 32.12 -19.49 -14.03
N ARG A 30 31.73 -20.60 -14.65
CA ARG A 30 30.33 -21.09 -14.56
C ARG A 30 29.96 -21.67 -13.20
N ALA A 31 30.91 -22.28 -12.50
CA ALA A 31 30.69 -22.81 -11.15
C ALA A 31 30.53 -21.69 -10.10
N SER A 32 31.18 -20.56 -10.32
CA SER A 32 31.07 -19.38 -9.44
C SER A 32 29.73 -18.64 -9.59
N THR A 33 29.05 -18.82 -10.71
CA THR A 33 27.75 -18.18 -10.97
C THR A 33 26.57 -19.01 -10.42
N SER A 34 26.80 -20.24 -9.96
CA SER A 34 25.73 -21.15 -9.51
C SER A 34 25.65 -21.33 -7.98
N ALA A 35 26.48 -20.65 -7.20
CA ALA A 35 26.52 -20.81 -5.74
C ALA A 35 26.34 -19.50 -5.01
N GLN A 36 25.32 -18.73 -5.35
CA GLN A 36 24.68 -17.85 -4.41
C GLN A 36 23.42 -18.56 -3.92
N PRO A 37 23.33 -18.94 -2.65
CA PRO A 37 22.03 -19.21 -2.08
C PRO A 37 21.31 -17.89 -2.08
N ASN A 38 20.45 -17.67 -3.09
CA ASN A 38 19.37 -16.73 -3.02
C ASN A 38 18.49 -17.16 -1.85
N THR A 39 18.88 -16.82 -0.64
CA THR A 39 17.93 -16.50 0.42
C THR A 39 17.34 -15.09 0.14
N ALA A 40 16.97 -14.81 -1.11
CA ALA A 40 15.78 -14.10 -1.34
C ALA A 40 14.67 -15.06 -0.87
N THR A 41 14.36 -15.02 0.43
CA THR A 41 12.99 -15.15 0.84
C THR A 41 12.26 -14.25 -0.15
N ALA A 42 11.72 -14.87 -1.20
CA ALA A 42 10.73 -14.24 -2.00
C ALA A 42 9.62 -13.93 -1.01
N ALA A 43 9.68 -12.75 -0.41
CA ALA A 43 8.48 -11.98 -0.26
C ALA A 43 7.94 -11.90 -1.69
N VAL A 44 7.21 -12.94 -2.11
CA VAL A 44 6.15 -12.82 -3.06
C VAL A 44 5.18 -11.88 -2.36
N GLY A 45 5.55 -10.60 -2.33
CA GLY A 45 4.61 -9.54 -2.28
C GLY A 45 3.78 -9.76 -3.53
N GLN A 46 2.75 -10.59 -3.42
CA GLN A 46 1.60 -10.46 -4.28
C GLN A 46 1.36 -8.96 -4.27
N ALA A 47 1.49 -8.33 -5.42
CA ALA A 47 0.98 -7.00 -5.63
C ALA A 47 -0.50 -7.11 -5.25
N GLN A 48 -0.79 -6.90 -3.97
CA GLN A 48 -2.17 -6.90 -3.50
C GLN A 48 -2.74 -5.66 -4.13
N ASP A 49 -3.71 -5.84 -5.02
CA ASP A 49 -4.42 -4.73 -5.62
C ASP A 49 -4.88 -3.81 -4.49
N THR A 50 -4.22 -2.66 -4.38
CA THR A 50 -4.54 -1.68 -3.36
C THR A 50 -5.76 -0.91 -3.84
N ILE A 51 -6.82 -0.94 -3.06
CA ILE A 51 -8.04 -0.18 -3.30
C ILE A 51 -7.87 1.17 -2.62
N GLU A 52 -8.10 2.25 -3.35
CA GLU A 52 -8.11 3.60 -2.78
C GLU A 52 -9.53 4.14 -2.70
N TRP A 53 -9.93 4.57 -1.50
CA TRP A 53 -11.18 5.29 -1.26
C TRP A 53 -10.90 6.75 -0.94
N LYS A 54 -11.79 7.61 -1.41
CA LYS A 54 -11.81 9.03 -1.06
C LYS A 54 -12.84 9.24 0.05
N LEU A 55 -12.39 9.76 1.17
CA LEU A 55 -13.25 10.18 2.26
C LEU A 55 -13.31 11.71 2.25
N VAL A 56 -14.50 12.26 2.09
CA VAL A 56 -14.72 13.71 2.19
C VAL A 56 -15.42 14.04 3.49
N THR A 57 -14.99 15.12 4.15
CA THR A 57 -15.57 15.55 5.41
C THR A 57 -16.24 16.92 5.28
N THR A 58 -17.27 17.16 6.09
CA THR A 58 -17.93 18.46 6.21
C THR A 58 -17.10 19.48 6.97
N TRP A 59 -15.96 19.08 7.55
CA TRP A 59 -15.09 19.92 8.35
C TRP A 59 -13.69 20.09 7.74
N PRO A 60 -12.99 21.20 8.03
CA PRO A 60 -11.60 21.37 7.63
C PRO A 60 -10.71 20.30 8.28
N LYS A 61 -9.60 19.92 7.65
CA LYS A 61 -8.66 18.90 8.16
C LYS A 61 -8.04 19.21 9.52
N ASN A 62 -7.94 20.47 9.86
CA ASN A 62 -7.27 20.94 11.09
C ASN A 62 -8.24 21.23 12.24
N LEU A 63 -9.48 20.80 12.16
CA LEU A 63 -10.45 21.00 13.22
C LEU A 63 -10.24 19.96 14.33
N PRO A 64 -9.82 20.37 15.56
CA PRO A 64 -9.59 19.43 16.66
C PRO A 64 -10.82 18.59 16.98
N GLY A 65 -10.63 17.33 17.29
CA GLY A 65 -11.71 16.38 17.56
C GLY A 65 -12.32 15.80 16.29
N LEU A 66 -13.04 16.58 15.51
CA LEU A 66 -13.81 16.10 14.37
C LEU A 66 -12.93 15.58 13.22
N SER A 67 -11.84 16.26 12.91
CA SER A 67 -10.91 15.79 11.86
C SER A 67 -10.09 14.58 12.28
N SER A 68 -9.80 14.46 13.58
CA SER A 68 -9.04 13.33 14.12
C SER A 68 -9.78 12.01 13.90
N HIS A 69 -11.11 12.00 13.93
CA HIS A 69 -11.89 10.79 13.70
C HIS A 69 -11.73 10.27 12.28
N ALA A 70 -11.77 11.14 11.27
CA ALA A 70 -11.56 10.74 9.88
C ALA A 70 -10.13 10.23 9.64
N ALA A 71 -9.13 10.89 10.25
CA ALA A 71 -7.73 10.46 10.15
C ALA A 71 -7.51 9.11 10.85
N ASN A 72 -8.08 8.91 12.05
CA ASN A 72 -8.01 7.64 12.76
C ASN A 72 -8.72 6.52 11.99
N PHE A 73 -9.89 6.78 11.43
CA PHE A 73 -10.58 5.83 10.58
C PHE A 73 -9.70 5.38 9.41
N SER A 74 -9.10 6.33 8.68
CA SER A 74 -8.18 6.03 7.58
C SER A 74 -7.01 5.13 8.02
N ARG A 75 -6.36 5.48 9.13
CA ARG A 75 -5.25 4.69 9.70
C ARG A 75 -5.68 3.28 10.10
N LEU A 76 -6.79 3.16 10.82
CA LEU A 76 -7.29 1.86 11.27
C LEU A 76 -7.67 0.94 10.10
N VAL A 77 -8.32 1.50 9.07
CA VAL A 77 -8.66 0.74 7.86
C VAL A 77 -7.40 0.24 7.14
N ASP A 78 -6.38 1.08 7.03
CA ASP A 78 -5.08 0.69 6.43
C ASP A 78 -4.43 -0.46 7.24
N GLU A 79 -4.36 -0.33 8.56
CA GLU A 79 -3.82 -1.35 9.45
C GLU A 79 -4.63 -2.67 9.39
N MET A 80 -5.94 -2.61 9.52
CA MET A 80 -6.82 -3.77 9.51
C MET A 80 -6.83 -4.49 8.16
N SER A 81 -6.72 -3.74 7.07
CA SER A 81 -6.66 -4.29 5.70
C SER A 81 -5.26 -4.77 5.31
N ARG A 82 -4.24 -4.54 6.14
CA ARG A 82 -2.83 -4.78 5.82
C ARG A 82 -2.39 -4.02 4.56
N GLY A 83 -2.82 -2.77 4.42
CA GLY A 83 -2.47 -1.92 3.29
C GLY A 83 -3.26 -2.18 2.01
N ARG A 84 -4.24 -3.10 2.01
CA ARG A 84 -5.07 -3.39 0.84
C ARG A 84 -6.13 -2.32 0.55
N LEU A 85 -6.62 -1.65 1.59
CA LEU A 85 -7.58 -0.56 1.46
C LEU A 85 -6.98 0.71 2.08
N LYS A 86 -6.79 1.71 1.26
CA LYS A 86 -6.30 3.02 1.67
C LYS A 86 -7.41 4.05 1.55
N VAL A 87 -7.63 4.79 2.61
CA VAL A 87 -8.65 5.85 2.65
C VAL A 87 -7.95 7.20 2.66
N LYS A 88 -8.10 7.96 1.58
CA LYS A 88 -7.53 9.31 1.48
C LYS A 88 -8.55 10.33 1.97
N VAL A 89 -8.20 11.06 3.02
CA VAL A 89 -9.08 12.03 3.66
C VAL A 89 -8.95 13.41 3.00
N TYR A 90 -10.08 14.00 2.67
CA TYR A 90 -10.18 15.34 2.11
C TYR A 90 -11.07 16.21 3.00
N GLY A 91 -10.58 17.38 3.36
CA GLY A 91 -11.32 18.37 4.13
C GLY A 91 -12.41 19.07 3.34
N ALA A 92 -13.26 19.78 4.07
CA ALA A 92 -14.29 20.61 3.48
C ALA A 92 -13.71 21.60 2.45
N GLY A 93 -14.27 21.61 1.24
CA GLY A 93 -13.85 22.50 0.17
C GLY A 93 -12.66 21.99 -0.67
N GLU A 94 -12.03 20.87 -0.34
CA GLU A 94 -10.93 20.32 -1.14
C GLU A 94 -11.41 19.59 -2.39
N LEU A 95 -12.42 18.75 -2.30
CA LEU A 95 -13.04 18.05 -3.43
C LEU A 95 -14.48 18.49 -3.64
N VAL A 96 -15.21 18.67 -2.54
CA VAL A 96 -16.62 19.07 -2.56
C VAL A 96 -16.88 20.14 -1.51
N PRO A 97 -17.87 21.01 -1.67
CA PRO A 97 -18.31 21.93 -0.62
C PRO A 97 -18.73 21.15 0.64
N ALA A 98 -18.58 21.76 1.82
CA ALA A 98 -18.89 21.13 3.11
C ALA A 98 -20.25 20.43 3.15
N LEU A 99 -21.32 21.09 2.68
CA LEU A 99 -22.67 20.53 2.67
C LEU A 99 -22.98 19.66 1.46
N GLY A 100 -22.07 19.58 0.47
CA GLY A 100 -22.18 18.72 -0.72
C GLY A 100 -21.74 17.28 -0.50
N VAL A 101 -21.23 16.93 0.70
CA VAL A 101 -20.72 15.60 1.03
C VAL A 101 -21.77 14.51 0.77
N PHE A 102 -23.00 14.71 1.21
CA PHE A 102 -24.08 13.74 1.01
C PHE A 102 -24.33 13.47 -0.50
N ASP A 103 -24.38 14.53 -1.30
CA ASP A 103 -24.65 14.42 -2.74
C ASP A 103 -23.51 13.70 -3.47
N ALA A 104 -22.25 14.01 -3.08
CA ALA A 104 -21.08 13.39 -3.65
C ALA A 104 -21.03 11.86 -3.37
N VAL A 105 -21.40 11.44 -2.17
CA VAL A 105 -21.49 10.00 -1.84
C VAL A 105 -22.68 9.36 -2.55
N SER A 106 -23.85 10.00 -2.54
CA SER A 106 -25.05 9.48 -3.17
C SER A 106 -24.92 9.31 -4.69
N SER A 107 -24.11 10.16 -5.32
CA SER A 107 -23.81 10.04 -6.76
C SER A 107 -22.67 9.07 -7.08
N GLY A 108 -21.99 8.53 -6.06
CA GLY A 108 -20.82 7.66 -6.24
C GLY A 108 -19.55 8.41 -6.69
N SER A 109 -19.51 9.75 -6.57
CA SER A 109 -18.33 10.55 -6.92
C SER A 109 -17.19 10.36 -5.90
N VAL A 110 -17.54 10.00 -4.69
CA VAL A 110 -16.62 9.63 -3.58
C VAL A 110 -17.22 8.44 -2.83
N GLU A 111 -16.33 7.65 -2.23
CA GLU A 111 -16.71 6.39 -1.61
C GLU A 111 -17.23 6.57 -0.18
N VAL A 112 -16.71 7.56 0.56
CA VAL A 112 -17.03 7.76 1.98
C VAL A 112 -17.30 9.24 2.27
N GLY A 113 -18.33 9.50 3.07
CA GLY A 113 -18.65 10.82 3.60
C GLY A 113 -18.58 10.84 5.12
N HIS A 114 -18.03 11.90 5.68
CA HIS A 114 -17.98 12.13 7.12
C HIS A 114 -18.62 13.47 7.46
N GLY A 115 -19.69 13.44 8.21
CA GLY A 115 -20.45 14.63 8.58
C GLY A 115 -21.54 14.33 9.60
N ALA A 116 -22.17 15.38 10.10
CA ALA A 116 -23.30 15.24 11.01
C ALA A 116 -24.60 15.05 10.21
N ALA A 117 -25.32 13.98 10.49
CA ALA A 117 -26.50 13.60 9.72
C ALA A 117 -27.59 14.69 9.66
N TYR A 118 -27.73 15.52 10.71
CA TYR A 118 -28.73 16.60 10.74
C TYR A 118 -28.51 17.70 9.68
N TYR A 119 -27.30 17.80 9.11
CA TYR A 119 -27.05 18.73 8.00
C TYR A 119 -27.94 18.46 6.79
N TRP A 120 -28.39 17.22 6.63
CA TRP A 120 -29.18 16.78 5.48
C TRP A 120 -30.65 16.56 5.79
N LYS A 121 -31.17 17.12 6.92
CA LYS A 121 -32.58 17.04 7.28
C LYS A 121 -33.54 17.55 6.20
N GLY A 122 -33.08 18.50 5.37
CA GLY A 122 -33.86 19.02 4.24
C GLY A 122 -34.01 18.02 3.10
N LYS A 123 -33.13 17.01 3.02
CA LYS A 123 -33.20 15.94 2.02
C LYS A 123 -33.81 14.66 2.57
N ILE A 124 -33.45 14.34 3.81
CA ILE A 124 -33.94 13.17 4.54
C ILE A 124 -34.40 13.64 5.91
N PRO A 125 -35.71 13.85 6.13
CA PRO A 125 -36.22 14.37 7.40
C PRO A 125 -35.84 13.54 8.62
N ALA A 126 -35.70 12.24 8.47
CA ALA A 126 -35.29 11.32 9.55
C ALA A 126 -33.79 11.38 9.87
N ALA A 127 -32.95 11.99 9.03
CA ALA A 127 -31.49 12.02 9.24
C ALA A 127 -31.08 12.71 10.53
N GLN A 128 -31.85 13.70 11.00
CA GLN A 128 -31.57 14.43 12.23
C GLN A 128 -31.55 13.52 13.48
N PHE A 129 -32.34 12.45 13.50
CA PHE A 129 -32.42 11.55 14.67
C PHE A 129 -31.17 10.69 14.86
N PHE A 130 -30.29 10.57 13.84
CA PHE A 130 -29.01 9.88 13.95
C PHE A 130 -27.92 10.74 14.60
N THR A 131 -28.17 12.03 14.82
CA THR A 131 -27.20 12.94 15.43
C THR A 131 -27.71 13.58 16.70
N SER A 132 -29.00 13.90 16.73
CA SER A 132 -29.61 14.65 17.86
C SER A 132 -31.04 14.20 18.08
N VAL A 133 -31.32 13.68 19.25
CA VAL A 133 -32.68 13.36 19.66
C VAL A 133 -33.11 14.47 20.64
N PRO A 134 -34.13 15.27 20.33
CA PRO A 134 -34.65 16.27 21.26
C PRO A 134 -35.03 15.60 22.58
N PHE A 135 -34.61 16.21 23.70
CA PHE A 135 -34.80 15.69 25.06
C PHE A 135 -34.18 14.32 25.33
N GLY A 136 -33.25 13.87 24.46
CA GLY A 136 -32.47 12.66 24.67
C GLY A 136 -31.33 12.89 25.67
N LEU A 137 -30.47 11.86 25.79
CA LEU A 137 -29.31 11.90 26.67
C LEU A 137 -28.35 13.04 26.28
N ASN A 138 -27.81 13.75 27.26
CA ASN A 138 -26.68 14.66 27.01
C ASN A 138 -25.37 13.86 26.74
N ALA A 139 -24.28 14.54 26.39
CA ALA A 139 -23.03 13.88 26.06
C ALA A 139 -22.45 13.01 27.17
N GLN A 140 -22.60 13.45 28.44
CA GLN A 140 -22.11 12.72 29.60
C GLN A 140 -22.97 11.48 29.90
N GLU A 141 -24.28 11.61 29.82
CA GLU A 141 -25.23 10.52 29.96
C GLU A 141 -25.04 9.47 28.81
N MET A 142 -24.84 9.93 27.58
CA MET A 142 -24.58 9.06 26.43
C MET A 142 -23.27 8.27 26.61
N ASN A 143 -22.22 8.93 27.09
CA ASN A 143 -20.96 8.22 27.39
C ASN A 143 -21.15 7.18 28.51
N GLY A 144 -21.90 7.50 29.56
CA GLY A 144 -22.21 6.54 30.62
C GLY A 144 -23.09 5.36 30.15
N TRP A 145 -23.89 5.56 29.11
CA TRP A 145 -24.72 4.51 28.53
C TRP A 145 -23.91 3.58 27.58
N LEU A 146 -22.87 4.11 26.89
CA LEU A 146 -22.04 3.37 25.96
C LEU A 146 -20.92 2.55 26.63
N HIS A 147 -20.58 2.84 27.90
CA HIS A 147 -19.52 2.20 28.69
C HIS A 147 -20.06 1.53 29.94
#